data_6a10db58b00638eee51f25aa4c69b400
#
_entry.id   6a10db58b00638eee51f25aa4c69b400
#
_cell.length_a   1.000
_cell.length_b   1.000
_cell.length_c   1.000
_cell.angle_alpha   90.00
_cell.angle_beta   90.00
_cell.angle_gamma   90.00
#
_symmetry.space_group_name_H-M   'P 1'
#
loop_
_entity.id
_entity.type
_entity.pdbx_description
1 polymer ?
#
loop_
_entity_poly.entity_id
_entity_poly.type
_entity_poly.pdbx_seq_one_letter_code
_entity_poly.pdbx_strand_id
1 'polypeptide(L)'
;GINLTKPNAAAKKALKTLTAALAGKTVCVQTATIHQNFLDSGDVGKVNVRTYKTQDEVNLDLASGRCDAALAAAVAFSDYAEKSGKPVVLTGPTFSGGAFGNGVGVGIRKDDTELLKKFNAAINKARKNGDISRIATKWFGFDASM
;
A
#
# COMPACT_ATOMS: atom_id res chain seq x y z
N GLY A 1 0.24 9.29 -7.67
CA GLY A 1 -0.29 8.87 -6.37
C GLY A 1 -1.28 9.87 -5.78
N ILE A 2 -2.07 9.43 -4.84
CA ILE A 2 -3.05 10.26 -4.12
C ILE A 2 -2.48 10.61 -2.75
N ASN A 3 -2.28 11.91 -2.48
CA ASN A 3 -1.93 12.38 -1.13
C ASN A 3 -3.21 12.68 -0.35
N LEU A 4 -3.47 11.89 0.69
CA LEU A 4 -4.69 12.01 1.52
C LEU A 4 -4.62 13.15 2.55
N THR A 5 -3.43 13.64 2.91
CA THR A 5 -3.28 14.78 3.83
C THR A 5 -3.69 16.09 3.17
N LYS A 6 -3.35 16.28 1.90
CA LYS A 6 -3.68 17.47 1.11
C LYS A 6 -4.10 17.08 -0.31
N PRO A 7 -5.30 16.50 -0.49
CA PRO A 7 -5.73 16.02 -1.80
C PRO A 7 -6.00 17.18 -2.76
N ASN A 8 -5.32 17.19 -3.89
CA ASN A 8 -5.59 18.10 -4.99
C ASN A 8 -6.85 17.66 -5.79
N ALA A 9 -7.25 18.41 -6.81
CA ALA A 9 -8.44 18.11 -7.59
C ALA A 9 -8.37 16.73 -8.29
N ALA A 10 -7.20 16.34 -8.79
CA ALA A 10 -6.99 15.03 -9.42
C ALA A 10 -7.14 13.89 -8.41
N ALA A 11 -6.58 14.06 -7.20
CA ALA A 11 -6.71 13.10 -6.10
C ALA A 11 -8.17 12.93 -5.67
N LYS A 12 -8.92 14.02 -5.53
CA LYS A 12 -10.35 13.99 -5.20
C LYS A 12 -11.16 13.25 -6.28
N LYS A 13 -10.86 13.50 -7.56
CA LYS A 13 -11.52 12.79 -8.68
C LYS A 13 -11.20 11.30 -8.64
N ALA A 14 -9.94 10.92 -8.41
CA ALA A 14 -9.53 9.52 -8.33
C ALA A 14 -10.18 8.79 -7.14
N LEU A 15 -10.27 9.42 -5.96
CA LEU A 15 -11.01 8.89 -4.82
C LEU A 15 -12.48 8.66 -5.15
N LYS A 16 -13.14 9.63 -5.78
CA LYS A 16 -14.54 9.49 -6.21
C LYS A 16 -14.74 8.31 -7.18
N THR A 17 -13.83 8.15 -8.14
CA THR A 17 -13.84 7.01 -9.07
C THR A 17 -13.67 5.69 -8.35
N LEU A 18 -12.71 5.62 -7.41
CA LEU A 18 -12.47 4.43 -6.60
C LEU A 18 -13.67 4.08 -5.73
N THR A 19 -14.28 5.07 -5.06
CA THR A 19 -15.51 4.90 -4.27
C THR A 19 -16.62 4.30 -5.11
N ALA A 20 -16.85 4.81 -6.33
CA ALA A 20 -17.85 4.29 -7.23
C ALA A 20 -17.56 2.85 -7.69
N ALA A 21 -16.29 2.54 -7.96
CA ALA A 21 -15.86 1.21 -8.39
C ALA A 21 -15.98 0.15 -7.27
N LEU A 22 -15.81 0.56 -6.01
CA LEU A 22 -15.89 -0.33 -4.85
C LEU A 22 -17.28 -0.40 -4.20
N ALA A 23 -18.23 0.40 -4.65
CA ALA A 23 -19.57 0.44 -4.07
C ALA A 23 -20.24 -0.95 -4.09
N GLY A 24 -20.63 -1.45 -2.91
CA GLY A 24 -21.22 -2.77 -2.72
C GLY A 24 -20.29 -3.97 -2.92
N LYS A 25 -19.01 -3.73 -3.20
CA LYS A 25 -18.01 -4.78 -3.40
C LYS A 25 -17.47 -5.31 -2.08
N THR A 26 -17.01 -6.56 -2.11
CA THR A 26 -16.25 -7.16 -1.00
C THR A 26 -14.78 -6.89 -1.20
N VAL A 27 -14.18 -6.14 -0.27
CA VAL A 27 -12.76 -5.79 -0.29
C VAL A 27 -12.05 -6.53 0.83
N CYS A 28 -11.09 -7.37 0.46
CA CYS A 28 -10.29 -8.16 1.39
C CYS A 28 -9.04 -7.40 1.84
N VAL A 29 -8.69 -7.54 3.11
CA VAL A 29 -7.56 -6.84 3.71
C VAL A 29 -6.98 -7.63 4.89
N GLN A 30 -5.68 -7.52 5.09
CA GLN A 30 -5.06 -8.07 6.30
C GLN A 30 -5.44 -7.22 7.52
N THR A 31 -5.85 -7.89 8.61
CA THR A 31 -6.25 -7.23 9.87
C THR A 31 -5.07 -6.49 10.52
N ALA A 32 -5.41 -5.46 11.31
CA ALA A 32 -4.46 -4.61 12.04
C ALA A 32 -3.41 -3.91 11.14
N THR A 33 -3.78 -3.58 9.91
CA THR A 33 -2.95 -2.84 8.96
C THR A 33 -3.50 -1.42 8.73
N ILE A 34 -2.63 -0.55 8.21
CA ILE A 34 -3.04 0.78 7.74
C ILE A 34 -4.06 0.70 6.59
N HIS A 35 -4.03 -0.39 5.82
CA HIS A 35 -4.98 -0.65 4.73
C HIS A 35 -6.39 -0.91 5.26
N GLN A 36 -6.51 -1.71 6.33
CA GLN A 36 -7.78 -1.89 7.02
C GLN A 36 -8.29 -0.57 7.58
N ASN A 37 -7.44 0.19 8.31
CA ASN A 37 -7.82 1.49 8.87
C ASN A 37 -8.36 2.45 7.79
N PHE A 38 -7.77 2.43 6.59
CA PHE A 38 -8.22 3.25 5.48
C PHE A 38 -9.61 2.82 4.95
N LEU A 39 -9.89 1.52 4.86
CA LEU A 39 -11.22 1.05 4.47
C LEU A 39 -12.27 1.39 5.53
N ASP A 40 -11.90 1.26 6.80
CA ASP A 40 -12.80 1.53 7.95
C ASP A 40 -13.04 3.05 8.15
N SER A 41 -12.14 3.93 7.67
CA SER A 41 -12.32 5.39 7.76
C SER A 41 -13.51 5.91 6.95
N GLY A 42 -13.94 5.16 5.94
CA GLY A 42 -14.99 5.57 5.02
C GLY A 42 -14.55 6.50 3.90
N ASP A 43 -13.24 6.77 3.75
CA ASP A 43 -12.69 7.63 2.69
C ASP A 43 -13.01 7.11 1.28
N VAL A 44 -13.25 5.81 1.14
CA VAL A 44 -13.69 5.14 -0.10
C VAL A 44 -15.18 4.74 -0.09
N GLY A 45 -15.97 5.37 0.78
CA GLY A 45 -17.39 5.06 0.92
C GLY A 45 -17.64 3.73 1.66
N LYS A 46 -18.88 3.22 1.55
CA LYS A 46 -19.25 1.96 2.19
C LYS A 46 -18.84 0.79 1.29
N VAL A 47 -17.90 -0.03 1.77
CA VAL A 47 -17.50 -1.29 1.17
C VAL A 47 -17.74 -2.44 2.15
N ASN A 48 -17.90 -3.66 1.66
CA ASN A 48 -17.97 -4.85 2.52
C ASN A 48 -16.54 -5.27 2.84
N VAL A 49 -16.00 -4.86 3.99
CA VAL A 49 -14.64 -5.20 4.40
C VAL A 49 -14.60 -6.62 4.95
N ARG A 50 -13.70 -7.46 4.41
CA ARG A 50 -13.41 -8.79 4.91
C ARG A 50 -11.95 -8.86 5.34
N THR A 51 -11.72 -9.16 6.63
CA THR A 51 -10.39 -9.18 7.23
C THR A 51 -9.83 -10.59 7.37
N TYR A 52 -8.51 -10.73 7.25
CA TYR A 52 -7.76 -11.97 7.37
C TYR A 52 -6.53 -11.79 8.25
N LYS A 53 -6.04 -12.85 8.85
CA LYS A 53 -4.85 -12.78 9.72
C LYS A 53 -3.57 -12.57 8.91
N THR A 54 -3.49 -13.11 7.70
CA THR A 54 -2.31 -13.05 6.86
C THR A 54 -2.62 -12.49 5.46
N GLN A 55 -1.61 -11.96 4.79
CA GLN A 55 -1.73 -11.53 3.40
C GLN A 55 -1.94 -12.71 2.45
N ASP A 56 -1.41 -13.89 2.77
CA ASP A 56 -1.60 -15.11 1.96
C ASP A 56 -3.07 -15.53 1.93
N GLU A 57 -3.78 -15.45 3.05
CA GLU A 57 -5.22 -15.71 3.09
C GLU A 57 -6.01 -14.72 2.24
N VAL A 58 -5.65 -13.42 2.27
CA VAL A 58 -6.22 -12.39 1.37
C VAL A 58 -6.00 -12.77 -0.09
N ASN A 59 -4.78 -13.15 -0.46
CA ASN A 59 -4.41 -13.53 -1.81
C ASN A 59 -5.19 -14.75 -2.31
N LEU A 60 -5.35 -15.77 -1.46
CA LEU A 60 -6.10 -16.98 -1.79
C LEU A 60 -7.59 -16.67 -2.03
N ASP A 61 -8.19 -15.84 -1.19
CA ASP A 61 -9.61 -15.50 -1.32
C ASP A 61 -9.86 -14.57 -2.51
N LEU A 62 -8.95 -13.64 -2.80
CA LEU A 62 -9.00 -12.84 -4.02
C LEU A 62 -8.92 -13.72 -5.27
N ALA A 63 -7.95 -14.63 -5.33
CA ALA A 63 -7.74 -15.52 -6.48
C ALA A 63 -8.89 -16.52 -6.69
N SER A 64 -9.63 -16.86 -5.64
CA SER A 64 -10.79 -17.75 -5.72
C SER A 64 -12.12 -17.02 -6.00
N GLY A 65 -12.09 -15.69 -6.14
CA GLY A 65 -13.28 -14.88 -6.38
C GLY A 65 -14.18 -14.67 -5.16
N ARG A 66 -13.70 -14.99 -3.94
CA ARG A 66 -14.43 -14.70 -2.70
C ARG A 66 -14.33 -13.24 -2.26
N CYS A 67 -13.41 -12.49 -2.87
CA CYS A 67 -13.30 -11.04 -2.78
C CYS A 67 -13.34 -10.45 -4.19
N ASP A 68 -14.01 -9.33 -4.35
CA ASP A 68 -14.01 -8.57 -5.62
C ASP A 68 -12.69 -7.81 -5.81
N ALA A 69 -12.10 -7.36 -4.71
CA ALA A 69 -10.83 -6.64 -4.67
C ALA A 69 -10.09 -6.90 -3.35
N ALA A 70 -8.83 -6.54 -3.31
CA ALA A 70 -8.06 -6.52 -2.07
C ALA A 70 -7.21 -5.26 -1.97
N LEU A 71 -6.93 -4.80 -0.76
CA LEU A 71 -6.08 -3.64 -0.50
C LEU A 71 -4.87 -4.04 0.32
N ALA A 72 -3.68 -3.80 -0.22
CA ALA A 72 -2.40 -4.05 0.44
C ALA A 72 -1.29 -3.16 -0.14
N ALA A 73 -0.07 -3.29 0.38
CA ALA A 73 1.09 -2.66 -0.23
C ALA A 73 1.34 -3.20 -1.65
N ALA A 74 1.60 -2.31 -2.61
CA ALA A 74 1.83 -2.69 -4.02
C ALA A 74 2.94 -3.75 -4.16
N VAL A 75 4.01 -3.66 -3.37
CA VAL A 75 5.11 -4.62 -3.35
C VAL A 75 4.68 -6.04 -2.96
N ALA A 76 3.66 -6.18 -2.09
CA ALA A 76 3.14 -7.49 -1.69
C ALA A 76 2.29 -8.13 -2.79
N PHE A 77 1.60 -7.32 -3.59
CA PHE A 77 0.78 -7.82 -4.68
C PHE A 77 1.52 -8.03 -5.99
N SER A 78 2.54 -7.22 -6.32
CA SER A 78 3.26 -7.36 -7.58
C SER A 78 3.88 -8.76 -7.72
N ASP A 79 4.55 -9.22 -6.67
CA ASP A 79 5.18 -10.54 -6.65
C ASP A 79 4.14 -11.68 -6.78
N TYR A 80 3.01 -11.56 -6.09
CA TYR A 80 1.94 -12.55 -6.18
C TYR A 80 1.27 -12.55 -7.56
N ALA A 81 0.96 -11.39 -8.13
CA ALA A 81 0.34 -11.27 -9.45
C ALA A 81 1.22 -11.88 -10.54
N GLU A 82 2.55 -11.67 -10.48
CA GLU A 82 3.50 -12.21 -11.45
C GLU A 82 3.71 -13.72 -11.32
N LYS A 83 3.80 -14.24 -10.09
CA LYS A 83 4.25 -15.62 -9.83
C LYS A 83 3.14 -16.63 -9.63
N SER A 84 1.95 -16.19 -9.24
CA SER A 84 0.87 -17.12 -8.88
C SER A 84 0.21 -17.81 -10.07
N GLY A 85 0.32 -17.28 -11.29
CA GLY A 85 -0.43 -17.73 -12.45
C GLY A 85 -1.95 -17.56 -12.33
N LYS A 86 -2.41 -16.78 -11.35
CA LYS A 86 -3.83 -16.51 -11.12
C LYS A 86 -4.28 -15.24 -11.84
N PRO A 87 -5.58 -15.09 -12.17
CA PRO A 87 -6.11 -13.93 -12.88
C PRO A 87 -6.27 -12.73 -11.91
N VAL A 88 -5.17 -12.34 -11.28
CA VAL A 88 -5.09 -11.20 -10.33
C VAL A 88 -4.19 -10.14 -10.93
N VAL A 89 -4.63 -8.89 -10.91
CA VAL A 89 -3.88 -7.76 -11.45
C VAL A 89 -3.74 -6.66 -10.39
N LEU A 90 -2.57 -6.03 -10.35
CA LEU A 90 -2.37 -4.82 -9.56
C LEU A 90 -2.96 -3.64 -10.33
N THR A 91 -3.90 -2.93 -9.71
CA THR A 91 -4.60 -1.78 -10.32
C THR A 91 -4.93 -0.71 -9.30
N GLY A 92 -5.38 0.43 -9.78
CA GLY A 92 -5.81 1.55 -8.94
C GLY A 92 -4.67 2.52 -8.58
N PRO A 93 -5.01 3.57 -7.82
CA PRO A 93 -4.04 4.58 -7.43
C PRO A 93 -3.15 4.11 -6.27
N THR A 94 -1.94 4.66 -6.18
CA THR A 94 -1.11 4.60 -4.98
C THR A 94 -1.50 5.71 -4.01
N PHE A 95 -1.45 5.43 -2.72
CA PHE A 95 -1.81 6.37 -1.65
C PHE A 95 -0.59 6.78 -0.83
N SER A 96 -0.60 8.02 -0.34
CA SER A 96 0.34 8.57 0.63
C SER A 96 -0.36 9.56 1.54
N GLY A 97 0.22 9.90 2.68
CA GLY A 97 -0.40 10.79 3.66
C GLY A 97 -1.64 10.19 4.33
N GLY A 98 -2.29 10.94 5.22
CA GLY A 98 -3.43 10.43 6.01
C GLY A 98 -3.08 9.12 6.73
N ALA A 99 -3.93 8.11 6.59
CA ALA A 99 -3.72 6.79 7.19
C ALA A 99 -2.44 6.08 6.71
N PHE A 100 -1.93 6.41 5.51
CA PHE A 100 -0.73 5.77 4.94
C PHE A 100 0.59 6.46 5.35
N GLY A 101 0.53 7.61 6.04
CA GLY A 101 1.72 8.35 6.45
C GLY A 101 2.60 8.80 5.28
N ASN A 102 3.88 9.09 5.57
CA ASN A 102 4.83 9.62 4.59
C ASN A 102 5.72 8.54 3.96
N GLY A 103 5.38 7.28 4.13
CA GLY A 103 6.15 6.14 3.61
C GLY A 103 6.53 5.13 4.68
N VAL A 104 7.44 4.22 4.34
CA VAL A 104 7.95 3.18 5.22
C VAL A 104 9.13 3.70 6.03
N GLY A 105 9.13 3.46 7.33
CA GLY A 105 10.20 3.85 8.24
C GLY A 105 10.82 2.68 8.99
N VAL A 106 12.00 2.90 9.55
CA VAL A 106 12.67 1.96 10.45
C VAL A 106 12.27 2.29 11.88
N GLY A 107 11.73 1.31 12.61
CA GLY A 107 11.45 1.44 14.05
C GLY A 107 12.74 1.37 14.87
N ILE A 108 12.99 2.41 15.68
CA ILE A 108 14.18 2.50 16.54
C ILE A 108 13.70 2.88 17.95
N ARG A 109 14.36 2.37 18.99
CA ARG A 109 14.09 2.79 20.37
C ARG A 109 14.27 4.30 20.53
N LYS A 110 13.40 4.94 21.30
CA LYS A 110 13.36 6.42 21.42
C LYS A 110 14.64 7.03 21.98
N ASP A 111 15.33 6.30 22.83
CA ASP A 111 16.59 6.69 23.49
C ASP A 111 17.84 6.38 22.64
N ASP A 112 17.74 5.60 21.58
CA ASP A 112 18.86 5.23 20.71
C ASP A 112 19.09 6.28 19.59
N THR A 113 19.45 7.49 20.01
CA THR A 113 19.63 8.63 19.12
C THR A 113 20.81 8.46 18.16
N GLU A 114 21.83 7.72 18.57
CA GLU A 114 23.00 7.45 17.71
C GLU A 114 22.64 6.51 16.55
N LEU A 115 21.88 5.46 16.82
CA LEU A 115 21.39 4.56 15.78
C LEU A 115 20.45 5.29 14.81
N LEU A 116 19.57 6.15 15.33
CA LEU A 116 18.69 6.99 14.53
C LEU A 116 19.48 7.86 13.54
N LYS A 117 20.54 8.54 14.01
CA LYS A 117 21.40 9.37 13.15
C LYS A 117 22.08 8.53 12.06
N LYS A 118 22.60 7.35 12.41
CA LYS A 118 23.26 6.45 11.45
C LYS A 118 22.29 5.95 10.37
N PHE A 119 21.08 5.50 10.75
CA PHE A 119 20.06 5.08 9.79
C PHE A 119 19.64 6.21 8.87
N ASN A 120 19.34 7.39 9.41
CA ASN A 120 18.94 8.55 8.60
C ASN A 120 20.04 8.97 7.61
N ALA A 121 21.30 8.96 8.04
CA ALA A 121 22.42 9.26 7.16
C ALA A 121 22.57 8.23 6.03
N ALA A 122 22.47 6.93 6.34
CA ALA A 122 22.55 5.85 5.37
C ALA A 122 21.40 5.91 4.35
N ILE A 123 20.15 6.09 4.82
CA ILE A 123 18.97 6.22 3.96
C ILE A 123 19.10 7.43 3.04
N ASN A 124 19.49 8.59 3.58
CA ASN A 124 19.69 9.81 2.77
C ASN A 124 20.79 9.62 1.72
N LYS A 125 21.88 8.93 2.04
CA LYS A 125 22.93 8.60 1.07
C LYS A 125 22.39 7.68 -0.03
N ALA A 126 21.70 6.61 0.35
CA ALA A 126 21.14 5.64 -0.59
C ALA A 126 20.04 6.23 -1.50
N ARG A 127 19.29 7.23 -1.01
CA ARG A 127 18.36 8.01 -1.84
C ARG A 127 19.09 8.91 -2.83
N LYS A 128 20.10 9.66 -2.37
CA LYS A 128 20.83 10.63 -3.21
C LYS A 128 21.64 9.97 -4.33
N ASN A 129 22.20 8.80 -4.10
CA ASN A 129 22.99 8.07 -5.10
C ASN A 129 22.15 7.12 -5.98
N GLY A 130 20.82 7.08 -5.76
CA GLY A 130 19.90 6.27 -6.56
C GLY A 130 19.86 4.78 -6.21
N ASP A 131 20.53 4.34 -5.16
CA ASP A 131 20.56 2.91 -4.78
C ASP A 131 19.17 2.39 -4.45
N ILE A 132 18.35 3.17 -3.72
CA ILE A 132 17.00 2.74 -3.35
C ILE A 132 16.16 2.57 -4.62
N SER A 133 16.16 3.54 -5.54
CA SER A 133 15.43 3.47 -6.81
C SER A 133 15.86 2.26 -7.64
N ARG A 134 17.18 2.05 -7.80
CA ARG A 134 17.74 0.92 -8.56
C ARG A 134 17.34 -0.43 -7.94
N ILE A 135 17.42 -0.57 -6.63
CA ILE A 135 17.05 -1.81 -5.93
C ILE A 135 15.55 -2.04 -6.03
N ALA A 136 14.74 -1.00 -5.78
CA ALA A 136 13.28 -1.10 -5.88
C ALA A 136 12.84 -1.52 -7.28
N THR A 137 13.34 -0.87 -8.31
CA THR A 137 13.02 -1.22 -9.71
C THR A 137 13.42 -2.67 -10.03
N LYS A 138 14.60 -3.11 -9.56
CA LYS A 138 15.05 -4.49 -9.77
C LYS A 138 14.12 -5.54 -9.16
N TRP A 139 13.65 -5.31 -7.94
CA TRP A 139 12.93 -6.32 -7.16
C TRP A 139 11.40 -6.21 -7.26
N PHE A 140 10.87 -5.01 -7.50
CA PHE A 140 9.42 -4.75 -7.52
C PHE A 140 8.89 -4.36 -8.91
N GLY A 141 9.77 -4.17 -9.91
CA GLY A 141 9.37 -3.71 -11.23
C GLY A 141 9.01 -2.21 -11.32
N PHE A 142 9.06 -1.48 -10.20
CA PHE A 142 8.78 -0.04 -10.15
C PHE A 142 9.63 0.67 -9.10
N ASP A 143 9.78 2.00 -9.23
CA ASP A 143 10.51 2.81 -8.25
C ASP A 143 9.65 3.08 -7.01
N ALA A 144 10.01 2.49 -5.89
CA ALA A 144 9.36 2.66 -4.58
C ALA A 144 10.07 3.71 -3.69
N SER A 145 11.00 4.51 -4.24
CA SER A 145 11.79 5.48 -3.48
C SER A 145 11.13 6.84 -3.28
N MET A 146 9.95 7.05 -3.86
CA MET A 146 9.22 8.32 -3.84
C MET A 146 8.48 8.54 -2.52
#